data_9922ddacff58edd7fc04155273b5e9a9
#
_entry.id   9922ddacff58edd7fc04155273b5e9a9
#
_cell.length_a   1.000
_cell.length_b   1.000
_cell.length_c   1.000
_cell.angle_alpha   90.00
_cell.angle_beta   90.00
_cell.angle_gamma   90.00
#
_symmetry.space_group_name_H-M   'P 1'
#
loop_
_entity.id
_entity.type
_entity.pdbx_description
1 polymer ?
#
loop_
_entity_poly.entity_id
_entity_poly.type
_entity_poly.pdbx_seq_one_letter_code
_entity_poly.pdbx_strand_id
1 'polypeptide(L)'
;QFEGLSAQQEGAFYQYLDRKDDGTMIARVHLSFEMKEKGRIYSSYITGKEENALRADWNTFHFFHSYYLGALRDSTRDLMSTRNNLLGRVIKRKIDRAGSEDDVKSIVDNANNQLLQRQEVRETQTGINDNLNQINSSDLNNVELHIEQNRIEYIVNIIKPFLPYSQNGANGFVLTQNSLGYNNLIYIASVLSDIKDCHADDNVSIYALLIEEPEAHLHPQLQINLYNFLKNADTNENSQSFITTHSPTLTSKIPLENLILLKDNAAYHIGNCFRNRH
;
A
#
# COMPACT_ATOMS: atom_id res chain seq x y z
N GLN A 1 -11.53 -15.46 10.46
CA GLN A 1 -11.29 -15.90 11.84
C GLN A 1 -9.86 -15.53 12.21
N PHE A 2 -9.66 -14.93 13.40
CA PHE A 2 -8.38 -14.49 13.93
C PHE A 2 -8.13 -15.18 15.26
N GLU A 3 -6.94 -15.74 15.42
CA GLU A 3 -6.50 -16.51 16.61
C GLU A 3 -5.19 -15.91 17.13
N GLY A 4 -4.81 -16.24 18.36
CA GLY A 4 -3.58 -15.72 18.97
C GLY A 4 -3.62 -14.23 19.27
N LEU A 5 -4.81 -13.71 19.60
CA LEU A 5 -5.03 -12.31 19.90
C LEU A 5 -4.27 -11.88 21.17
N SER A 6 -3.67 -10.72 21.14
CA SER A 6 -3.13 -10.06 22.34
C SER A 6 -4.26 -9.56 23.24
N ALA A 7 -3.99 -9.31 24.51
CA ALA A 7 -4.99 -8.78 25.44
C ALA A 7 -5.58 -7.41 24.97
N GLN A 8 -4.78 -6.61 24.27
CA GLN A 8 -5.26 -5.35 23.68
C GLN A 8 -6.21 -5.60 22.51
N GLN A 9 -5.91 -6.60 21.68
CA GLN A 9 -6.77 -7.02 20.57
C GLN A 9 -8.07 -7.67 21.08
N GLU A 10 -8.01 -8.51 22.11
CA GLU A 10 -9.21 -9.04 22.74
C GLU A 10 -10.11 -7.92 23.28
N GLY A 11 -9.53 -6.87 23.87
CA GLY A 11 -10.28 -5.69 24.29
C GLY A 11 -10.94 -4.95 23.13
N ALA A 12 -10.18 -4.70 22.06
CA ALA A 12 -10.69 -3.99 20.87
C ALA A 12 -11.75 -4.82 20.11
N PHE A 13 -11.58 -6.13 20.05
CA PHE A 13 -12.50 -7.06 19.37
C PHE A 13 -13.54 -7.66 20.28
N TYR A 14 -13.75 -7.12 21.47
CA TYR A 14 -14.64 -7.70 22.49
C TYR A 14 -16.02 -8.10 21.95
N GLN A 15 -16.62 -7.29 21.10
CA GLN A 15 -17.92 -7.56 20.47
C GLN A 15 -17.89 -8.66 19.41
N TYR A 16 -16.70 -9.08 18.96
CA TYR A 16 -16.49 -10.05 17.86
C TYR A 16 -15.88 -11.35 18.35
N LEU A 17 -15.62 -11.42 19.67
CA LEU A 17 -15.01 -12.58 20.28
C LEU A 17 -15.97 -13.77 20.31
N ASP A 18 -15.42 -14.90 20.00
CA ASP A 18 -16.04 -16.21 20.16
C ASP A 18 -15.08 -17.11 20.93
N ARG A 19 -15.60 -18.14 21.58
CA ARG A 19 -14.80 -19.07 22.34
C ARG A 19 -14.83 -20.44 21.70
N LYS A 20 -13.67 -21.00 21.41
CA LYS A 20 -13.53 -22.39 20.98
C LYS A 20 -13.81 -23.35 22.12
N ASP A 21 -14.04 -24.65 21.79
CA ASP A 21 -14.28 -25.69 22.76
C ASP A 21 -13.09 -25.92 23.70
N ASP A 22 -11.88 -25.61 23.26
CA ASP A 22 -10.65 -25.66 24.08
C ASP A 22 -10.45 -24.43 24.99
N GLY A 23 -11.36 -23.46 24.92
CA GLY A 23 -11.32 -22.25 25.72
C GLY A 23 -10.60 -21.08 25.08
N THR A 24 -9.95 -21.25 23.93
CA THR A 24 -9.23 -20.21 23.21
C THR A 24 -10.19 -19.13 22.69
N MET A 25 -9.84 -17.87 22.89
CA MET A 25 -10.58 -16.73 22.34
C MET A 25 -10.18 -16.50 20.88
N ILE A 26 -11.17 -16.30 20.06
CA ILE A 26 -10.99 -15.98 18.62
C ILE A 26 -11.90 -14.83 18.23
N ALA A 27 -11.46 -13.97 17.33
CA ALA A 27 -12.35 -13.02 16.69
C ALA A 27 -12.85 -13.58 15.36
N ARG A 28 -14.15 -13.49 15.12
CA ARG A 28 -14.78 -14.03 13.92
C ARG A 28 -15.64 -12.98 13.24
N VAL A 29 -15.37 -12.75 11.97
CA VAL A 29 -16.16 -11.87 11.10
C VAL A 29 -16.57 -12.67 9.87
N HIS A 30 -17.85 -12.67 9.56
CA HIS A 30 -18.41 -13.31 8.37
C HIS A 30 -18.83 -12.23 7.37
N LEU A 31 -18.35 -12.37 6.16
CA LEU A 31 -18.68 -11.53 5.03
C LEU A 31 -19.43 -12.38 4.02
N SER A 32 -20.66 -12.03 3.70
CA SER A 32 -21.40 -12.70 2.65
C SER A 32 -21.84 -11.73 1.57
N PHE A 33 -21.75 -12.19 0.33
CA PHE A 33 -22.16 -11.44 -0.85
C PHE A 33 -23.15 -12.30 -1.64
N GLU A 34 -24.39 -11.84 -1.74
CA GLU A 34 -25.44 -12.51 -2.51
C GLU A 34 -25.82 -11.69 -3.72
N MET A 35 -25.82 -12.32 -4.89
CA MET A 35 -26.39 -11.72 -6.09
C MET A 35 -27.90 -11.96 -6.08
N LYS A 36 -28.69 -10.90 -5.93
CA LYS A 36 -30.15 -10.93 -6.03
C LYS A 36 -30.63 -10.62 -7.46
N GLU A 37 -31.91 -10.77 -7.67
CA GLU A 37 -32.56 -10.44 -8.95
C GLU A 37 -32.14 -9.08 -9.49
N LYS A 38 -31.91 -8.97 -10.79
CA LYS A 38 -31.40 -7.77 -11.49
C LYS A 38 -29.91 -7.48 -11.30
N GLY A 39 -29.08 -8.49 -10.87
CA GLY A 39 -27.63 -8.33 -10.79
C GLY A 39 -27.15 -7.42 -9.66
N ARG A 40 -27.99 -7.10 -8.68
CA ARG A 40 -27.58 -6.33 -7.50
C ARG A 40 -26.91 -7.26 -6.48
N ILE A 41 -25.71 -6.87 -6.06
CA ILE A 41 -24.97 -7.56 -4.99
C ILE A 41 -25.38 -6.97 -3.65
N TYR A 42 -25.84 -7.83 -2.76
CA TYR A 42 -26.10 -7.50 -1.36
C TYR A 42 -24.96 -8.06 -0.51
N SER A 43 -24.38 -7.22 0.32
CA SER A 43 -23.36 -7.64 1.28
C SER A 43 -23.95 -7.65 2.69
N SER A 44 -23.61 -8.67 3.46
CA SER A 44 -23.89 -8.70 4.89
C SER A 44 -22.62 -9.01 5.66
N TYR A 45 -22.50 -8.35 6.80
CA TYR A 45 -21.33 -8.42 7.67
C TYR A 45 -21.83 -8.77 9.08
N ILE A 46 -21.46 -9.94 9.58
CA ILE A 46 -21.85 -10.42 10.90
C ILE A 46 -20.63 -10.87 11.69
N THR A 47 -20.71 -10.81 13.01
CA THR A 47 -19.62 -11.12 13.94
C THR A 47 -20.03 -12.23 14.90
N GLY A 48 -19.06 -12.99 15.40
CA GLY A 48 -19.29 -14.08 16.34
C GLY A 48 -19.83 -15.35 15.69
N LYS A 49 -20.55 -16.18 16.46
CA LYS A 49 -21.22 -17.39 15.96
C LYS A 49 -22.46 -17.05 15.16
N GLU A 50 -22.73 -17.79 14.08
CA GLU A 50 -23.91 -17.56 13.21
C GLU A 50 -25.23 -17.55 13.98
N GLU A 51 -25.35 -18.38 15.02
CA GLU A 51 -26.57 -18.49 15.84
C GLU A 51 -26.88 -17.24 16.66
N ASN A 52 -25.87 -16.45 17.03
CA ASN A 52 -25.98 -15.24 17.83
C ASN A 52 -25.26 -14.04 17.20
N ALA A 53 -25.16 -14.06 15.87
CA ALA A 53 -24.39 -13.09 15.15
C ALA A 53 -24.97 -11.67 15.27
N LEU A 54 -24.12 -10.74 15.69
CA LEU A 54 -24.40 -9.32 15.63
C LEU A 54 -23.97 -8.77 14.27
N ARG A 55 -24.69 -7.79 13.79
CA ARG A 55 -24.25 -7.06 12.59
C ARG A 55 -22.93 -6.36 12.90
N ALA A 56 -21.91 -6.60 12.09
CA ALA A 56 -20.64 -5.90 12.22
C ALA A 56 -20.85 -4.39 12.00
N ASP A 57 -20.33 -3.58 12.89
CA ASP A 57 -20.27 -2.13 12.68
C ASP A 57 -19.16 -1.81 11.68
N TRP A 58 -19.32 -0.69 10.96
CA TRP A 58 -18.29 -0.20 10.04
C TRP A 58 -16.95 0.02 10.74
N ASN A 59 -16.95 0.39 12.00
CA ASN A 59 -15.76 0.55 12.84
C ASN A 59 -14.93 -0.75 12.97
N THR A 60 -15.55 -1.93 12.82
CA THR A 60 -14.85 -3.21 12.81
C THR A 60 -13.76 -3.26 11.74
N PHE A 61 -14.05 -2.66 10.58
CA PHE A 61 -13.14 -2.71 9.44
C PHE A 61 -11.94 -1.77 9.56
N HIS A 62 -11.96 -0.84 10.52
CA HIS A 62 -10.80 0.01 10.81
C HIS A 62 -9.61 -0.77 11.38
N PHE A 63 -9.87 -1.94 11.98
CA PHE A 63 -8.82 -2.81 12.52
C PHE A 63 -8.26 -3.82 11.50
N PHE A 64 -8.85 -3.91 10.31
CA PHE A 64 -8.44 -4.87 9.29
C PHE A 64 -7.92 -4.13 8.06
N HIS A 65 -6.62 -4.20 7.88
CA HIS A 65 -5.98 -3.60 6.72
C HIS A 65 -5.55 -4.69 5.74
N SER A 66 -5.88 -4.52 4.48
CA SER A 66 -5.43 -5.43 3.43
C SER A 66 -4.66 -4.68 2.35
N TYR A 67 -3.53 -5.25 1.97
CA TYR A 67 -2.72 -4.79 0.84
C TYR A 67 -2.78 -5.85 -0.25
N TYR A 68 -3.35 -5.50 -1.38
CA TYR A 68 -3.45 -6.41 -2.51
C TYR A 68 -2.47 -6.03 -3.62
N LEU A 69 -1.63 -6.97 -4.00
CA LEU A 69 -0.64 -6.86 -5.06
C LEU A 69 -0.97 -7.89 -6.14
N GLY A 70 -1.67 -7.48 -7.18
CA GLY A 70 -2.07 -8.34 -8.29
C GLY A 70 -0.88 -8.77 -9.18
N ALA A 71 -1.01 -9.87 -9.91
CA ALA A 71 0.03 -10.42 -10.80
C ALA A 71 0.42 -9.45 -11.93
N LEU A 72 -0.56 -8.79 -12.53
CA LEU A 72 -0.38 -7.83 -13.63
C LEU A 72 -0.26 -6.39 -13.14
N ARG A 73 0.38 -6.19 -12.01
CA ARG A 73 0.59 -4.84 -11.48
C ARG A 73 1.50 -4.01 -12.38
N ASP A 74 1.08 -2.83 -12.68
CA ASP A 74 1.94 -1.80 -13.27
C ASP A 74 2.69 -1.07 -12.15
N SER A 75 3.68 -1.77 -11.58
CA SER A 75 4.50 -1.22 -10.49
C SER A 75 5.19 0.10 -10.88
N THR A 76 5.53 0.25 -12.15
CA THR A 76 6.09 1.50 -12.67
C THR A 76 5.07 2.62 -12.59
N ARG A 77 3.84 2.38 -13.05
CA ARG A 77 2.76 3.36 -12.99
C ARG A 77 2.41 3.71 -11.55
N ASP A 78 2.28 2.71 -10.67
CA ASP A 78 1.89 2.92 -9.28
C ASP A 78 2.94 3.70 -8.47
N LEU A 79 4.24 3.55 -8.81
CA LEU A 79 5.33 4.31 -8.19
C LEU A 79 5.58 5.67 -8.85
N MET A 80 5.24 5.81 -10.15
CA MET A 80 5.56 7.01 -10.94
C MET A 80 4.37 7.95 -11.17
N SER A 81 3.16 7.57 -10.77
CA SER A 81 1.98 8.41 -10.93
C SER A 81 2.18 9.79 -10.28
N THR A 82 1.71 10.84 -10.94
CA THR A 82 1.73 12.21 -10.40
C THR A 82 0.62 12.45 -9.37
N ARG A 83 -0.31 11.52 -9.24
CA ARG A 83 -1.41 11.61 -8.28
C ARG A 83 -1.52 10.31 -7.50
N ASN A 84 -1.56 10.41 -6.19
CA ASN A 84 -1.84 9.30 -5.26
C ASN A 84 -0.96 8.05 -5.49
N ASN A 85 0.35 8.25 -5.77
CA ASN A 85 1.28 7.12 -5.87
C ASN A 85 1.59 6.54 -4.48
N LEU A 86 2.02 5.27 -4.47
CA LEU A 86 2.35 4.56 -3.22
C LEU A 86 3.39 5.31 -2.39
N LEU A 87 4.48 5.76 -3.03
CA LEU A 87 5.59 6.41 -2.34
C LEU A 87 5.15 7.74 -1.70
N GLY A 88 4.33 8.52 -2.42
CA GLY A 88 3.75 9.76 -1.91
C GLY A 88 2.89 9.54 -0.68
N ARG A 89 2.09 8.46 -0.65
CA ARG A 89 1.28 8.09 0.53
C ARG A 89 2.15 7.72 1.74
N VAL A 90 3.20 6.94 1.51
CA VAL A 90 4.16 6.54 2.57
C VAL A 90 4.85 7.77 3.15
N ILE A 91 5.37 8.65 2.27
CA ILE A 91 6.08 9.87 2.68
C ILE A 91 5.12 10.81 3.43
N LYS A 92 3.90 11.01 2.88
CA LYS A 92 2.89 11.85 3.55
C LYS A 92 2.62 11.38 4.98
N ARG A 93 2.38 10.08 5.16
CA ARG A 93 2.14 9.52 6.49
C ARG A 93 3.31 9.77 7.46
N LYS A 94 4.55 9.66 6.99
CA LYS A 94 5.74 9.98 7.81
C LYS A 94 5.81 11.47 8.18
N ILE A 95 5.46 12.36 7.27
CA ILE A 95 5.39 13.81 7.51
C ILE A 95 4.29 14.12 8.52
N ASP A 96 3.10 13.54 8.36
CA ASP A 96 1.95 13.74 9.26
C ASP A 96 2.31 13.28 10.69
N ARG A 97 2.98 12.13 10.84
CA ARG A 97 3.46 11.64 12.14
C ARG A 97 4.49 12.54 12.79
N ALA A 98 5.41 13.05 12.00
CA ALA A 98 6.45 13.96 12.49
C ALA A 98 5.91 15.35 12.82
N GLY A 99 4.65 15.67 12.43
CA GLY A 99 4.08 17.01 12.55
C GLY A 99 4.84 18.05 11.72
N SER A 100 5.53 17.63 10.65
CA SER A 100 6.44 18.47 9.87
C SER A 100 5.82 18.97 8.55
N GLU A 101 4.52 18.95 8.42
CA GLU A 101 3.82 19.37 7.20
C GLU A 101 4.09 20.84 6.86
N ASP A 102 4.06 21.71 7.86
CA ASP A 102 4.30 23.14 7.69
C ASP A 102 5.76 23.44 7.32
N ASP A 103 6.70 22.68 7.86
CA ASP A 103 8.12 22.80 7.50
C ASP A 103 8.34 22.44 6.04
N VAL A 104 7.75 21.31 5.58
CA VAL A 104 7.85 20.88 4.18
C VAL A 104 7.21 21.91 3.24
N LYS A 105 6.03 22.41 3.59
CA LYS A 105 5.37 23.47 2.83
C LYS A 105 6.23 24.73 2.75
N SER A 106 6.80 25.17 3.86
CA SER A 106 7.65 26.37 3.91
C SER A 106 8.89 26.27 3.01
N ILE A 107 9.51 25.08 2.95
CA ILE A 107 10.64 24.82 2.03
C ILE A 107 10.22 25.01 0.58
N VAL A 108 9.06 24.45 0.20
CA VAL A 108 8.56 24.56 -1.17
C VAL A 108 8.12 25.99 -1.50
N ASP A 109 7.43 26.66 -0.58
CA ASP A 109 7.03 28.06 -0.75
C ASP A 109 8.24 28.98 -0.91
N ASN A 110 9.31 28.77 -0.15
CA ASN A 110 10.56 29.52 -0.32
C ASN A 110 11.18 29.28 -1.71
N ALA A 111 11.22 28.03 -2.17
CA ALA A 111 11.72 27.70 -3.50
C ALA A 111 10.85 28.33 -4.61
N ASN A 112 9.53 28.27 -4.48
CA ASN A 112 8.57 28.86 -5.39
C ASN A 112 8.75 30.40 -5.46
N ASN A 113 8.90 31.05 -4.31
CA ASN A 113 9.13 32.48 -4.24
C ASN A 113 10.45 32.90 -4.94
N GLN A 114 11.52 32.10 -4.77
CA GLN A 114 12.78 32.32 -5.46
C GLN A 114 12.65 32.19 -6.98
N LEU A 115 11.86 31.21 -7.46
CA LEU A 115 11.58 31.02 -8.88
C LEU A 115 10.80 32.21 -9.46
N LEU A 116 9.75 32.66 -8.75
CA LEU A 116 8.93 33.81 -9.18
C LEU A 116 9.73 35.13 -9.19
N GLN A 117 10.80 35.23 -8.41
CA GLN A 117 11.70 36.39 -8.39
C GLN A 117 12.74 36.39 -9.55
N ARG A 118 12.85 35.29 -10.31
CA ARG A 118 13.78 35.22 -11.44
C ARG A 118 13.43 36.23 -12.49
N GLN A 119 14.49 36.81 -13.09
CA GLN A 119 14.36 37.87 -14.10
C GLN A 119 13.48 37.40 -15.27
N GLU A 120 13.68 36.17 -15.74
CA GLU A 120 12.97 35.60 -16.88
C GLU A 120 11.45 35.49 -16.64
N VAL A 121 11.06 35.18 -15.40
CA VAL A 121 9.64 35.06 -15.00
C VAL A 121 9.02 36.47 -14.92
N ARG A 122 9.72 37.41 -14.30
CA ARG A 122 9.27 38.81 -14.18
C ARG A 122 9.16 39.50 -15.55
N GLU A 123 10.14 39.32 -16.43
CA GLU A 123 10.09 39.86 -17.80
C GLU A 123 8.90 39.28 -18.58
N THR A 124 8.63 37.99 -18.41
CA THR A 124 7.46 37.36 -19.03
C THR A 124 6.16 38.00 -18.51
N GLN A 125 6.03 38.17 -17.20
CA GLN A 125 4.86 38.80 -16.58
C GLN A 125 4.68 40.21 -17.05
N THR A 126 5.76 41.01 -17.10
CA THR A 126 5.73 42.38 -17.58
C THR A 126 5.30 42.43 -19.05
N GLY A 127 5.89 41.60 -19.92
CA GLY A 127 5.50 41.52 -21.32
C GLY A 127 4.03 41.15 -21.55
N ILE A 128 3.47 40.23 -20.72
CA ILE A 128 2.04 39.94 -20.77
C ILE A 128 1.21 41.16 -20.41
N ASN A 129 1.57 41.85 -19.34
CA ASN A 129 0.83 43.00 -18.85
C ASN A 129 0.93 44.18 -19.82
N ASP A 130 2.10 44.41 -20.43
CA ASP A 130 2.27 45.44 -21.44
C ASP A 130 1.39 45.21 -22.68
N ASN A 131 1.28 43.96 -23.12
CA ASN A 131 0.39 43.59 -24.21
C ASN A 131 -1.08 43.75 -23.84
N LEU A 132 -1.47 43.32 -22.62
CA LEU A 132 -2.84 43.51 -22.14
C LEU A 132 -3.23 44.98 -22.04
N ASN A 133 -2.33 45.84 -21.58
CA ASN A 133 -2.56 47.26 -21.49
C ASN A 133 -2.73 47.94 -22.88
N GLN A 134 -2.09 47.37 -23.92
CA GLN A 134 -2.31 47.84 -25.31
C GLN A 134 -3.67 47.41 -25.86
N ILE A 135 -4.20 46.25 -25.41
CA ILE A 135 -5.49 45.73 -25.87
C ILE A 135 -6.64 46.42 -25.12
N ASN A 136 -6.47 46.62 -23.82
CA ASN A 136 -7.51 47.15 -22.95
C ASN A 136 -6.93 48.21 -21.98
N SER A 137 -7.32 49.46 -22.18
CA SER A 137 -6.81 50.62 -21.44
C SER A 137 -7.26 50.71 -19.97
N SER A 138 -7.75 49.64 -19.37
CA SER A 138 -8.15 49.61 -17.96
C SER A 138 -7.08 49.01 -17.07
N ASP A 139 -6.65 49.72 -16.04
CA ASP A 139 -5.66 49.30 -15.02
C ASP A 139 -6.05 48.03 -14.20
N LEU A 140 -7.18 47.42 -14.51
CA LEU A 140 -7.75 46.30 -13.77
C LEU A 140 -7.29 44.92 -14.25
N ASN A 141 -6.46 44.83 -15.26
CA ASN A 141 -6.10 43.55 -15.92
C ASN A 141 -4.63 43.16 -15.73
N ASN A 142 -4.03 43.44 -14.61
CA ASN A 142 -2.68 42.94 -14.32
C ASN A 142 -2.73 41.47 -14.02
N VAL A 143 -1.97 40.69 -14.79
CA VAL A 143 -1.73 39.26 -14.55
C VAL A 143 -0.56 39.10 -13.60
N GLU A 144 -0.74 38.37 -12.55
CA GLU A 144 0.32 37.89 -11.68
C GLU A 144 0.57 36.39 -11.94
N LEU A 145 1.85 36.05 -12.05
CA LEU A 145 2.25 34.64 -12.15
C LEU A 145 2.45 34.10 -10.76
N HIS A 146 1.82 32.94 -10.46
CA HIS A 146 2.04 32.21 -9.21
C HIS A 146 2.15 30.70 -9.46
N ILE A 147 2.73 29.99 -8.52
CA ILE A 147 2.84 28.55 -8.58
C ILE A 147 1.72 27.95 -7.72
N GLU A 148 0.77 27.28 -8.37
CA GLU A 148 -0.50 26.85 -7.75
C GLU A 148 -0.35 25.68 -6.76
N GLN A 149 0.79 24.96 -6.74
CA GLN A 149 0.90 23.68 -6.07
C GLN A 149 1.76 23.74 -4.79
N ASN A 150 1.16 24.14 -3.68
CA ASN A 150 1.76 24.04 -2.33
C ASN A 150 1.07 23.00 -1.43
N ARG A 151 0.15 22.17 -1.97
CA ARG A 151 -0.48 21.09 -1.19
C ARG A 151 0.50 19.95 -1.01
N ILE A 152 0.57 19.42 0.21
CA ILE A 152 1.48 18.32 0.56
C ILE A 152 1.32 17.10 -0.35
N GLU A 153 0.09 16.79 -0.77
CA GLU A 153 -0.19 15.68 -1.68
C GLU A 153 0.54 15.82 -3.03
N TYR A 154 0.65 17.04 -3.56
CA TYR A 154 1.39 17.27 -4.80
C TYR A 154 2.89 17.18 -4.58
N ILE A 155 3.37 17.76 -3.48
CA ILE A 155 4.81 17.78 -3.14
C ILE A 155 5.34 16.34 -3.01
N VAL A 156 4.66 15.49 -2.24
CA VAL A 156 5.11 14.11 -2.05
C VAL A 156 4.96 13.25 -3.31
N ASN A 157 3.97 13.56 -4.16
CA ASN A 157 3.76 12.81 -5.40
C ASN A 157 4.74 13.15 -6.53
N ILE A 158 5.50 14.24 -6.45
CA ILE A 158 6.60 14.51 -7.40
C ILE A 158 7.90 13.77 -7.03
N ILE A 159 8.02 13.27 -5.81
CA ILE A 159 9.17 12.47 -5.39
C ILE A 159 9.07 11.09 -6.05
N LYS A 160 10.06 10.75 -6.86
CA LYS A 160 10.08 9.51 -7.65
C LYS A 160 11.29 8.65 -7.28
N PRO A 161 11.16 7.33 -7.29
CA PRO A 161 12.29 6.44 -7.09
C PRO A 161 13.23 6.55 -8.28
N PHE A 162 14.51 6.52 -7.97
CA PHE A 162 15.62 6.62 -8.92
C PHE A 162 16.70 5.63 -8.52
N LEU A 163 17.27 4.93 -9.49
CA LEU A 163 18.31 3.92 -9.27
C LEU A 163 19.67 4.46 -9.75
N PRO A 164 20.52 4.94 -8.85
CA PRO A 164 21.82 5.48 -9.26
C PRO A 164 22.75 4.38 -9.82
N TYR A 165 23.58 4.72 -10.80
CA TYR A 165 24.61 3.82 -11.33
C TYR A 165 25.69 3.47 -10.31
N SER A 166 25.93 4.34 -9.34
CA SER A 166 26.89 4.16 -8.26
C SER A 166 26.32 4.75 -6.97
N GLN A 167 26.85 4.33 -5.81
CA GLN A 167 26.37 4.75 -4.50
C GLN A 167 26.36 6.28 -4.27
N ASN A 168 27.15 7.05 -5.03
CA ASN A 168 27.28 8.50 -4.89
C ASN A 168 26.90 9.26 -6.19
N GLY A 169 26.26 8.61 -7.15
CA GLY A 169 26.01 9.15 -8.48
C GLY A 169 24.70 9.92 -8.60
N ALA A 170 24.75 11.12 -9.18
CA ALA A 170 23.56 11.86 -9.60
C ALA A 170 22.92 11.25 -10.87
N ASN A 171 23.61 10.36 -11.57
CA ASN A 171 23.16 9.70 -12.79
C ASN A 171 22.72 8.27 -12.49
N GLY A 172 21.66 7.81 -13.14
CA GLY A 172 21.10 6.48 -12.95
C GLY A 172 19.88 6.25 -13.84
N PHE A 173 19.15 5.18 -13.51
CA PHE A 173 17.94 4.79 -14.23
C PHE A 173 16.69 5.32 -13.55
N VAL A 174 15.78 5.89 -14.32
CA VAL A 174 14.38 6.04 -13.90
C VAL A 174 13.68 4.68 -14.05
N LEU A 175 12.61 4.45 -13.29
CA LEU A 175 11.93 3.14 -13.29
C LEU A 175 11.46 2.68 -14.68
N THR A 176 11.13 3.60 -15.58
CA THR A 176 10.76 3.27 -16.97
C THR A 176 11.89 2.65 -17.79
N GLN A 177 13.13 2.81 -17.35
CA GLN A 177 14.33 2.25 -17.98
C GLN A 177 14.79 0.95 -17.29
N ASN A 178 14.14 0.56 -16.23
CA ASN A 178 14.50 -0.60 -15.44
C ASN A 178 13.67 -1.83 -15.84
N SER A 179 14.12 -3.03 -15.43
CA SER A 179 13.38 -4.25 -15.66
C SER A 179 12.09 -4.29 -14.82
N LEU A 180 11.04 -4.87 -15.40
CA LEU A 180 9.75 -5.00 -14.75
C LEU A 180 9.85 -5.79 -13.43
N GLY A 181 10.63 -6.86 -13.41
CA GLY A 181 10.86 -7.66 -12.20
C GLY A 181 11.50 -6.85 -11.07
N TYR A 182 12.49 -6.01 -11.38
CA TYR A 182 13.12 -5.17 -10.36
C TYR A 182 12.19 -4.07 -9.87
N ASN A 183 11.37 -3.49 -10.74
CA ASN A 183 10.34 -2.53 -10.33
C ASN A 183 9.31 -3.18 -9.40
N ASN A 184 8.95 -4.45 -9.64
CA ASN A 184 8.10 -5.22 -8.73
C ASN A 184 8.72 -5.40 -7.35
N LEU A 185 10.04 -5.65 -7.27
CA LEU A 185 10.74 -5.72 -5.97
C LEU A 185 10.71 -4.39 -5.23
N ILE A 186 10.96 -3.27 -5.92
CA ILE A 186 10.87 -1.93 -5.33
C ILE A 186 9.47 -1.67 -4.79
N TYR A 187 8.44 -2.05 -5.56
CA TYR A 187 7.05 -1.89 -5.16
C TYR A 187 6.72 -2.70 -3.89
N ILE A 188 7.06 -4.00 -3.88
CA ILE A 188 6.86 -4.87 -2.72
C ILE A 188 7.60 -4.33 -1.49
N ALA A 189 8.86 -3.93 -1.65
CA ALA A 189 9.66 -3.36 -0.56
C ALA A 189 9.03 -2.06 0.00
N SER A 190 8.45 -1.22 -0.88
CA SER A 190 7.77 0.01 -0.48
C SER A 190 6.49 -0.28 0.32
N VAL A 191 5.68 -1.28 -0.11
CA VAL A 191 4.48 -1.72 0.61
C VAL A 191 4.84 -2.28 1.98
N LEU A 192 5.86 -3.14 2.06
CA LEU A 192 6.29 -3.72 3.34
C LEU A 192 6.86 -2.66 4.30
N SER A 193 7.55 -1.64 3.77
CA SER A 193 7.99 -0.50 4.60
C SER A 193 6.77 0.25 5.16
N ASP A 194 5.74 0.45 4.35
CA ASP A 194 4.50 1.10 4.77
C ASP A 194 3.78 0.31 5.87
N ILE A 195 3.67 -1.01 5.71
CA ILE A 195 3.08 -1.90 6.72
C ILE A 195 3.85 -1.81 8.04
N LYS A 196 5.19 -1.88 8.02
CA LYS A 196 6.02 -1.75 9.23
C LYS A 196 5.80 -0.41 9.95
N ASP A 197 5.71 0.67 9.19
CA ASP A 197 5.47 1.99 9.75
C ASP A 197 4.06 2.06 10.38
N CYS A 198 3.06 1.41 9.79
CA CYS A 198 1.71 1.34 10.36
C CYS A 198 1.68 0.52 11.65
N HIS A 199 2.40 -0.61 11.72
CA HIS A 199 2.50 -1.43 12.93
C HIS A 199 3.14 -0.70 14.12
N ALA A 200 4.10 0.18 13.86
CA ALA A 200 4.76 0.91 14.93
C ALA A 200 3.81 1.80 15.75
N ASP A 201 2.67 2.17 15.17
CA ASP A 201 1.70 3.07 15.79
C ASP A 201 0.45 2.36 16.32
N ASP A 202 0.16 1.16 15.83
CA ASP A 202 -1.07 0.46 16.12
C ASP A 202 -0.85 -1.04 16.34
N ASN A 203 -0.76 -1.42 17.60
CA ASN A 203 -0.57 -2.80 18.03
C ASN A 203 -1.87 -3.64 17.99
N VAL A 204 -2.99 -3.03 17.65
CA VAL A 204 -4.31 -3.69 17.64
C VAL A 204 -4.70 -4.16 16.25
N SER A 205 -4.39 -3.36 15.23
CA SER A 205 -4.77 -3.65 13.85
C SER A 205 -4.09 -4.90 13.29
N ILE A 206 -4.82 -5.61 12.45
CA ILE A 206 -4.38 -6.82 11.75
C ILE A 206 -4.16 -6.46 10.28
N TYR A 207 -3.05 -6.91 9.74
CA TYR A 207 -2.63 -6.61 8.38
C TYR A 207 -2.55 -7.88 7.53
N ALA A 208 -3.27 -7.91 6.42
CA ALA A 208 -3.21 -8.99 5.43
C ALA A 208 -2.50 -8.50 4.17
N LEU A 209 -1.45 -9.19 3.77
CA LEU A 209 -0.74 -8.94 2.52
C LEU A 209 -1.10 -10.05 1.52
N LEU A 210 -1.79 -9.67 0.46
CA LEU A 210 -2.24 -10.56 -0.60
C LEU A 210 -1.36 -10.30 -1.82
N ILE A 211 -0.52 -11.26 -2.21
CA ILE A 211 0.42 -11.12 -3.33
C ILE A 211 0.14 -12.19 -4.38
N GLU A 212 -0.15 -11.76 -5.59
CA GLU A 212 -0.23 -12.67 -6.74
C GLU A 212 1.08 -12.71 -7.49
N GLU A 213 1.57 -13.92 -7.73
CA GLU A 213 2.74 -14.21 -8.56
C GLU A 213 3.92 -13.25 -8.34
N PRO A 214 4.44 -13.14 -7.10
CA PRO A 214 5.52 -12.20 -6.80
C PRO A 214 6.80 -12.49 -7.58
N GLU A 215 6.94 -13.72 -8.08
CA GLU A 215 8.03 -14.18 -8.91
C GLU A 215 8.00 -13.71 -10.35
N ALA A 216 6.90 -13.09 -10.79
CA ALA A 216 6.74 -12.66 -12.18
C ALA A 216 7.94 -11.80 -12.65
N HIS A 217 8.58 -12.25 -13.76
CA HIS A 217 9.76 -11.61 -14.35
C HIS A 217 11.02 -11.60 -13.47
N LEU A 218 11.09 -12.42 -12.39
CA LEU A 218 12.27 -12.55 -11.53
C LEU A 218 13.11 -13.76 -11.91
N HIS A 219 14.43 -13.56 -11.92
CA HIS A 219 15.37 -14.68 -11.98
C HIS A 219 15.23 -15.59 -10.74
N PRO A 220 15.35 -16.92 -10.84
CA PRO A 220 15.16 -17.86 -9.72
C PRO A 220 15.88 -17.50 -8.42
N GLN A 221 17.08 -16.96 -8.49
CA GLN A 221 17.80 -16.51 -7.30
C GLN A 221 17.10 -15.36 -6.59
N LEU A 222 16.54 -14.41 -7.34
CA LEU A 222 15.77 -13.29 -6.76
C LEU A 222 14.43 -13.75 -6.18
N GLN A 223 13.84 -14.80 -6.74
CA GLN A 223 12.62 -15.43 -6.17
C GLN A 223 12.91 -15.98 -4.76
N ILE A 224 14.05 -16.66 -4.57
CA ILE A 224 14.45 -17.18 -3.25
C ILE A 224 14.69 -16.03 -2.27
N ASN A 225 15.39 -14.99 -2.70
CA ASN A 225 15.66 -13.83 -1.85
C ASN A 225 14.36 -13.12 -1.45
N LEU A 226 13.41 -12.97 -2.39
CA LEU A 226 12.10 -12.40 -2.14
C LEU A 226 11.32 -13.24 -1.12
N TYR A 227 11.30 -14.57 -1.27
CA TYR A 227 10.66 -15.45 -0.30
C TYR A 227 11.23 -15.28 1.12
N ASN A 228 12.55 -15.30 1.24
CA ASN A 228 13.20 -15.11 2.54
C ASN A 228 12.88 -13.74 3.15
N PHE A 229 12.80 -12.71 2.33
CA PHE A 229 12.43 -11.37 2.74
C PHE A 229 10.96 -11.32 3.25
N LEU A 230 10.02 -11.89 2.50
CA LEU A 230 8.61 -11.96 2.89
C LEU A 230 8.42 -12.78 4.18
N LYS A 231 9.07 -13.94 4.28
CA LYS A 231 9.05 -14.77 5.48
C LYS A 231 9.54 -14.02 6.72
N ASN A 232 10.60 -13.22 6.58
CA ASN A 232 11.12 -12.42 7.70
C ASN A 232 10.22 -11.22 8.02
N ALA A 233 9.47 -10.72 7.07
CA ALA A 233 8.50 -9.64 7.29
C ALA A 233 7.27 -10.11 8.07
N ASP A 234 6.86 -11.37 7.88
CA ASP A 234 5.73 -12.00 8.59
C ASP A 234 6.02 -12.33 10.08
N THR A 235 7.22 -12.06 10.57
CA THR A 235 7.55 -12.28 11.99
C THR A 235 6.88 -11.30 12.95
N ASN A 236 6.17 -10.31 12.44
CA ASN A 236 5.31 -9.45 13.24
C ASN A 236 3.98 -10.18 13.53
N GLU A 237 3.63 -10.31 14.79
CA GLU A 237 2.47 -11.09 15.29
C GLU A 237 1.12 -10.66 14.69
N ASN A 238 1.03 -9.44 14.13
CA ASN A 238 -0.21 -8.84 13.60
C ASN A 238 -0.28 -8.83 12.07
N SER A 239 0.62 -9.51 11.36
CA SER A 239 0.59 -9.56 9.88
C SER A 239 0.56 -11.00 9.37
N GLN A 240 -0.16 -11.19 8.26
CA GLN A 240 -0.24 -12.46 7.55
C GLN A 240 -0.14 -12.24 6.04
N SER A 241 0.75 -12.98 5.39
CA SER A 241 0.89 -12.96 3.93
C SER A 241 0.22 -14.15 3.27
N PHE A 242 -0.56 -13.87 2.22
CA PHE A 242 -1.14 -14.87 1.32
C PHE A 242 -0.52 -14.68 -0.05
N ILE A 243 0.12 -15.72 -0.57
CA ILE A 243 0.89 -15.64 -1.81
C ILE A 243 0.36 -16.69 -2.78
N THR A 244 -0.07 -16.27 -3.98
CA THR A 244 -0.29 -17.21 -5.08
C THR A 244 0.99 -17.32 -5.90
N THR A 245 1.33 -18.52 -6.33
CA THR A 245 2.54 -18.76 -7.12
C THR A 245 2.41 -19.95 -8.05
N HIS A 246 3.01 -19.87 -9.23
CA HIS A 246 3.24 -20.99 -10.13
C HIS A 246 4.72 -21.42 -10.15
N SER A 247 5.56 -20.83 -9.30
CA SER A 247 7.01 -21.12 -9.27
C SER A 247 7.33 -22.38 -8.47
N PRO A 248 7.90 -23.43 -9.11
CA PRO A 248 8.44 -24.57 -8.37
C PRO A 248 9.63 -24.17 -7.49
N THR A 249 10.35 -23.10 -7.83
CA THR A 249 11.46 -22.56 -7.04
C THR A 249 10.97 -22.04 -5.71
N LEU A 250 9.88 -21.27 -5.68
CA LEU A 250 9.27 -20.77 -4.45
C LEU A 250 8.65 -21.91 -3.65
N THR A 251 7.81 -22.73 -4.27
CA THR A 251 7.10 -23.83 -3.57
C THR A 251 8.06 -24.84 -2.94
N SER A 252 9.26 -25.06 -3.51
CA SER A 252 10.27 -25.93 -2.92
C SER A 252 10.89 -25.43 -1.62
N LYS A 253 10.70 -24.15 -1.28
CA LYS A 253 11.25 -23.52 -0.07
C LYS A 253 10.22 -23.32 1.02
N ILE A 254 8.93 -23.43 0.67
CA ILE A 254 7.81 -23.21 1.61
C ILE A 254 7.57 -24.49 2.41
N PRO A 255 7.41 -24.41 3.75
CA PRO A 255 7.00 -25.54 4.57
C PRO A 255 5.67 -26.11 4.07
N LEU A 256 5.52 -27.46 4.10
CA LEU A 256 4.33 -28.13 3.56
C LEU A 256 3.04 -27.73 4.28
N GLU A 257 3.14 -27.38 5.56
CA GLU A 257 2.02 -26.88 6.37
C GLU A 257 1.48 -25.53 5.89
N ASN A 258 2.25 -24.76 5.13
CA ASN A 258 1.86 -23.46 4.58
C ASN A 258 1.43 -23.55 3.10
N LEU A 259 1.46 -24.76 2.51
CA LEU A 259 1.07 -24.98 1.12
C LEU A 259 -0.39 -25.39 0.99
N ILE A 260 -1.10 -24.66 0.16
CA ILE A 260 -2.47 -24.98 -0.26
C ILE A 260 -2.47 -25.17 -1.78
N LEU A 261 -2.76 -26.39 -2.22
CA LEU A 261 -2.91 -26.70 -3.64
C LEU A 261 -4.34 -26.38 -4.08
N LEU A 262 -4.48 -25.55 -5.10
CA LEU A 262 -5.76 -25.29 -5.76
C LEU A 262 -5.86 -26.15 -7.02
N LYS A 263 -6.84 -27.02 -7.07
CA LYS A 263 -7.08 -27.91 -8.21
C LYS A 263 -8.58 -28.26 -8.32
N ASP A 264 -9.11 -28.30 -9.52
CA ASP A 264 -10.48 -28.74 -9.82
C ASP A 264 -11.55 -28.03 -8.95
N ASN A 265 -11.43 -26.71 -8.79
CA ASN A 265 -12.27 -25.85 -7.94
C ASN A 265 -12.27 -26.23 -6.45
N ALA A 266 -11.24 -26.92 -5.99
CA ALA A 266 -11.05 -27.31 -4.59
C ALA A 266 -9.69 -26.87 -4.07
N ALA A 267 -9.60 -26.67 -2.74
CA ALA A 267 -8.38 -26.33 -2.04
C ALA A 267 -7.93 -27.51 -1.16
N TYR A 268 -6.67 -27.92 -1.32
CA TYR A 268 -6.07 -29.03 -0.60
C TYR A 268 -4.89 -28.55 0.23
N HIS A 269 -5.02 -28.67 1.55
CA HIS A 269 -3.94 -28.34 2.47
C HIS A 269 -2.90 -29.47 2.48
N ILE A 270 -1.72 -29.22 1.92
CA ILE A 270 -0.69 -30.26 1.70
C ILE A 270 -0.19 -30.85 3.03
N GLY A 271 0.02 -30.05 4.06
CA GLY A 271 0.45 -30.51 5.38
C GLY A 271 -0.48 -31.54 6.02
N ASN A 272 -1.77 -31.44 5.76
CA ASN A 272 -2.77 -32.42 6.30
C ASN A 272 -2.77 -33.77 5.54
N CYS A 273 -2.37 -33.75 4.26
CA CYS A 273 -2.31 -34.96 3.45
C CYS A 273 -1.26 -35.97 3.94
N PHE A 274 -0.26 -35.54 4.66
CA PHE A 274 0.83 -36.38 5.17
C PHE A 274 0.59 -36.82 6.63
N ARG A 275 -0.23 -36.09 7.43
CA ARG A 275 -0.55 -36.46 8.81
C ARG A 275 -1.44 -37.72 8.93
N ASN A 276 -2.21 -38.05 7.89
CA ASN A 276 -3.14 -39.16 7.87
C ASN A 276 -2.54 -40.50 7.36
N ARG A 277 -1.21 -40.59 7.21
CA ARG A 277 -0.52 -41.79 6.74
C ARG A 277 0.34 -42.50 7.80
N HIS A 278 0.12 -42.21 9.09
CA HIS A 278 0.74 -42.90 10.21
C HIS A 278 -0.31 -43.57 11.10
#